data_1a59fc0c227f0cf1c5507407c12d838e
#
_entry.id   1a59fc0c227f0cf1c5507407c12d838e
#
_cell.length_a   1.000
_cell.length_b   1.000
_cell.length_c   1.000
_cell.angle_alpha   90.00
_cell.angle_beta   90.00
_cell.angle_gamma   90.00
#
_symmetry.space_group_name_H-M   'P 1'
#
loop_
_entity.id
_entity.type
_entity.pdbx_description
1 polymer ?
#
loop_
_entity_poly.entity_id
_entity_poly.type
_entity_poly.pdbx_seq_one_letter_code
_entity_poly.pdbx_strand_id
1 'polypeptide(L)'
;MHKSFILAGLVAIAAGGSVTAYAADAAFDASVQVLTPYYQKDGVDLADYNSILLDTLGLEDARVVAPPWIEGEDAAPKKWKLTKGDIRFLRDSYRAAMKEEIETKGGYPLVDEPGAGVLVVDIEIVYLMPYARKGEKVTVRGFGEMLVHAQLRDGMSGELLAIFEGKQDVGSEYQQNTRLNAENDLRALFTVWGARVRSIMDAAHEG
;
A
#
# COMPACT_ATOMS: atom_id res chain seq x y z
N MET A 1 -37.01 -13.39 -3.65
CA MET A 1 -36.00 -13.00 -4.63
C MET A 1 -35.49 -11.64 -4.24
N HIS A 2 -34.43 -11.57 -3.47
CA HIS A 2 -33.79 -10.30 -3.08
C HIS A 2 -32.51 -10.14 -3.92
N LYS A 3 -32.49 -9.13 -4.77
CA LYS A 3 -31.30 -8.75 -5.54
C LYS A 3 -30.45 -7.85 -4.66
N SER A 4 -29.32 -8.34 -4.19
CA SER A 4 -28.28 -7.53 -3.55
C SER A 4 -27.56 -6.72 -4.62
N PHE A 5 -27.64 -5.41 -4.51
CA PHE A 5 -26.81 -4.48 -5.30
C PHE A 5 -25.45 -4.35 -4.61
N ILE A 6 -24.39 -4.79 -5.29
CA ILE A 6 -23.02 -4.51 -4.90
C ILE A 6 -22.72 -3.08 -5.34
N LEU A 7 -22.56 -2.19 -4.37
CA LEU A 7 -22.17 -0.80 -4.61
C LEU A 7 -20.64 -0.76 -4.82
N ALA A 8 -20.22 -0.66 -6.08
CA ALA A 8 -18.82 -0.38 -6.42
C ALA A 8 -18.52 1.06 -6.00
N GLY A 9 -17.61 1.23 -5.04
CA GLY A 9 -17.17 2.55 -4.57
C GLY A 9 -16.45 3.32 -5.67
N LEU A 10 -17.06 4.39 -6.15
CA LEU A 10 -16.46 5.34 -7.08
C LEU A 10 -15.53 6.25 -6.31
N VAL A 11 -14.24 6.24 -6.66
CA VAL A 11 -13.29 7.28 -6.21
C VAL A 11 -13.46 8.47 -7.15
N ALA A 12 -14.12 9.52 -6.69
CA ALA A 12 -14.22 10.77 -7.42
C ALA A 12 -13.07 11.68 -7.01
N ILE A 13 -12.07 11.84 -7.87
CA ILE A 13 -11.10 12.94 -7.77
C ILE A 13 -11.75 14.14 -8.45
N ALA A 14 -12.15 15.12 -7.65
CA ALA A 14 -12.70 16.37 -8.17
C ALA A 14 -11.55 17.33 -8.53
N ALA A 15 -10.92 17.09 -9.68
CA ALA A 15 -10.35 18.20 -10.45
C ALA A 15 -11.44 18.68 -11.40
N GLY A 16 -11.59 19.98 -11.63
CA GLY A 16 -12.65 20.58 -12.44
C GLY A 16 -12.64 20.19 -13.93
N GLY A 17 -12.74 18.92 -14.21
CA GLY A 17 -12.86 18.26 -15.48
C GLY A 17 -13.69 16.99 -15.29
N SER A 18 -14.46 16.61 -16.27
CA SER A 18 -15.39 15.47 -16.28
C SER A 18 -14.76 14.20 -15.70
N VAL A 19 -15.36 13.70 -14.63
CA VAL A 19 -14.94 12.44 -13.99
C VAL A 19 -15.26 11.27 -14.92
N THR A 20 -14.26 10.75 -15.61
CA THR A 20 -14.35 9.45 -16.28
C THR A 20 -14.14 8.37 -15.22
N ALA A 21 -15.16 7.54 -14.99
CA ALA A 21 -15.05 6.39 -14.10
C ALA A 21 -14.02 5.42 -14.70
N TYR A 22 -12.85 5.28 -14.02
CA TYR A 22 -11.87 4.28 -14.41
C TYR A 22 -12.39 2.89 -14.05
N ALA A 23 -12.67 2.11 -15.09
CA ALA A 23 -12.82 0.68 -14.94
C ALA A 23 -11.40 0.15 -14.60
N ALA A 24 -11.17 -0.17 -13.32
CA ALA A 24 -9.96 -0.83 -12.90
C ALA A 24 -9.79 -2.12 -13.73
N ASP A 25 -8.63 -2.24 -14.36
CA ASP A 25 -8.26 -3.40 -15.14
C ASP A 25 -8.43 -4.66 -14.27
N ALA A 26 -8.99 -5.73 -14.85
CA ALA A 26 -9.44 -6.94 -14.14
C ALA A 26 -8.34 -7.77 -13.45
N ALA A 27 -7.13 -7.23 -13.32
CA ALA A 27 -6.00 -7.81 -12.61
C ALA A 27 -5.79 -7.28 -11.18
N PHE A 28 -6.60 -6.31 -10.73
CA PHE A 28 -6.54 -5.86 -9.33
C PHE A 28 -7.18 -6.91 -8.44
N ASP A 29 -6.40 -7.51 -7.55
CA ASP A 29 -6.92 -8.37 -6.49
C ASP A 29 -7.95 -7.59 -5.67
N ALA A 30 -9.23 -7.94 -5.82
CA ALA A 30 -10.36 -7.30 -5.13
C ALA A 30 -10.27 -7.41 -3.59
N SER A 31 -9.34 -8.21 -3.08
CA SER A 31 -9.08 -8.35 -1.64
C SER A 31 -8.31 -7.17 -1.06
N VAL A 32 -7.57 -6.42 -1.87
CA VAL A 32 -6.81 -5.27 -1.38
C VAL A 32 -7.68 -4.01 -1.41
N GLN A 33 -8.01 -3.52 -0.23
CA GLN A 33 -8.86 -2.33 -0.08
C GLN A 33 -8.24 -1.09 -0.72
N VAL A 34 -9.02 -0.37 -1.51
CA VAL A 34 -8.63 0.94 -2.04
C VAL A 34 -8.66 1.95 -0.91
N LEU A 35 -7.52 2.60 -0.64
CA LEU A 35 -7.48 3.71 0.31
C LEU A 35 -8.03 4.96 -0.36
N THR A 36 -9.01 5.59 0.27
CA THR A 36 -9.45 6.94 -0.10
C THR A 36 -8.57 7.96 0.62
N PRO A 37 -8.25 9.10 -0.01
CA PRO A 37 -7.46 10.12 0.67
C PRO A 37 -8.21 10.64 1.90
N TYR A 38 -7.52 10.65 3.04
CA TYR A 38 -7.95 11.33 4.26
C TYR A 38 -7.85 12.86 4.11
N TYR A 39 -6.83 13.30 3.37
CA TYR A 39 -6.60 14.67 2.98
C TYR A 39 -6.16 14.72 1.53
N GLN A 40 -6.66 15.69 0.79
CA GLN A 40 -6.20 16.03 -0.56
C GLN A 40 -6.24 17.54 -0.72
N LYS A 41 -5.14 18.11 -1.15
CA LYS A 41 -5.04 19.53 -1.45
C LYS A 41 -5.83 19.86 -2.71
N ASP A 42 -6.61 20.93 -2.67
CA ASP A 42 -7.37 21.41 -3.83
C ASP A 42 -6.42 21.93 -4.93
N GLY A 43 -6.79 21.68 -6.19
CA GLY A 43 -6.10 22.22 -7.36
C GLY A 43 -4.74 21.56 -7.65
N VAL A 44 -4.45 20.39 -7.09
CA VAL A 44 -3.27 19.59 -7.45
C VAL A 44 -3.51 18.98 -8.83
N ASP A 45 -2.61 19.26 -9.76
CA ASP A 45 -2.53 18.54 -11.02
C ASP A 45 -1.34 17.58 -10.97
N LEU A 46 -1.62 16.28 -10.98
CA LEU A 46 -0.58 15.27 -10.97
C LEU A 46 0.12 15.11 -12.33
N ALA A 47 -0.41 15.70 -13.41
CA ALA A 47 0.29 15.79 -14.69
C ALA A 47 1.55 16.66 -14.64
N ASP A 48 1.70 17.51 -13.62
CA ASP A 48 2.91 18.29 -13.40
C ASP A 48 4.12 17.43 -12.97
N TYR A 49 3.88 16.16 -12.56
CA TYR A 49 4.91 15.26 -12.05
C TYR A 49 5.23 14.18 -13.08
N ASN A 50 6.48 14.09 -13.49
CA ASN A 50 6.97 13.13 -14.49
C ASN A 50 8.00 12.14 -13.95
N SER A 51 8.34 12.24 -12.69
CA SER A 51 9.26 11.36 -11.98
C SER A 51 8.84 11.20 -10.52
N ILE A 52 9.29 10.12 -9.87
CA ILE A 52 8.88 9.78 -8.52
C ILE A 52 10.12 9.59 -7.65
N LEU A 53 10.15 10.25 -6.49
CA LEU A 53 11.03 9.92 -5.39
C LEU A 53 10.28 8.98 -4.46
N LEU A 54 10.76 7.75 -4.39
CA LEU A 54 10.17 6.73 -3.53
C LEU A 54 10.97 6.64 -2.23
N ASP A 55 10.37 7.07 -1.13
CA ASP A 55 11.00 6.94 0.17
C ASP A 55 11.14 5.48 0.61
N THR A 56 12.08 5.23 1.50
CA THR A 56 12.24 3.92 2.13
C THR A 56 11.01 3.61 2.97
N LEU A 57 10.47 2.40 2.83
CA LEU A 57 9.31 1.97 3.62
C LEU A 57 9.52 2.24 5.12
N GLY A 58 8.68 3.10 5.68
CA GLY A 58 8.71 3.51 7.08
C GLY A 58 8.30 2.35 7.99
N LEU A 59 9.23 1.91 8.85
CA LEU A 59 9.05 0.80 9.79
C LEU A 59 9.60 1.13 11.17
N GLU A 60 10.06 2.36 11.39
CA GLU A 60 10.73 2.78 12.61
C GLU A 60 9.81 2.67 13.83
N ASP A 61 8.57 3.09 13.67
CA ASP A 61 7.54 3.07 14.71
C ASP A 61 6.52 1.93 14.51
N ALA A 62 6.76 1.04 13.54
CA ALA A 62 5.86 -0.05 13.22
C ALA A 62 5.70 -1.02 14.40
N ARG A 63 4.46 -1.21 14.82
CA ARG A 63 4.12 -2.16 15.88
C ARG A 63 3.65 -3.47 15.27
N VAL A 64 4.13 -4.61 15.81
CA VAL A 64 3.49 -5.89 15.53
C VAL A 64 2.55 -6.19 16.68
N VAL A 65 1.28 -6.39 16.38
CA VAL A 65 0.23 -6.61 17.38
C VAL A 65 -0.33 -8.02 17.27
N ALA A 66 -0.66 -8.61 18.40
CA ALA A 66 -1.38 -9.89 18.41
C ALA A 66 -2.80 -9.69 17.91
N PRO A 67 -3.36 -10.63 17.13
CA PRO A 67 -4.78 -10.58 16.78
C PRO A 67 -5.66 -10.77 18.04
N PRO A 68 -6.90 -10.24 18.02
CA PRO A 68 -7.75 -10.14 19.20
C PRO A 68 -8.16 -11.49 19.82
N TRP A 69 -8.00 -12.58 19.09
CA TRP A 69 -8.26 -13.95 19.61
C TRP A 69 -7.06 -14.58 20.30
N ILE A 70 -5.90 -13.91 20.33
CA ILE A 70 -4.73 -14.35 21.11
C ILE A 70 -4.73 -13.59 22.42
N GLU A 71 -4.75 -14.31 23.53
CA GLU A 71 -4.89 -13.74 24.87
C GLU A 71 -3.72 -14.10 25.80
N GLY A 72 -3.69 -13.48 26.96
CA GLY A 72 -2.75 -13.76 28.05
C GLY A 72 -1.28 -13.53 27.65
N GLU A 73 -0.40 -14.40 28.11
CA GLU A 73 1.03 -14.28 27.83
C GLU A 73 1.38 -14.41 26.33
N ASP A 74 0.52 -15.02 25.53
CA ASP A 74 0.75 -15.18 24.11
C ASP A 74 0.53 -13.88 23.34
N ALA A 75 -0.29 -12.96 23.86
CA ALA A 75 -0.46 -11.61 23.34
C ALA A 75 0.65 -10.63 23.75
N ALA A 76 1.58 -11.05 24.63
CA ALA A 76 2.61 -10.14 25.14
C ALA A 76 3.47 -9.54 24.01
N PRO A 77 3.68 -8.20 23.97
CA PRO A 77 4.38 -7.51 22.87
C PRO A 77 5.76 -8.07 22.54
N LYS A 78 6.48 -8.61 23.53
CA LYS A 78 7.79 -9.24 23.33
C LYS A 78 7.78 -10.44 22.36
N LYS A 79 6.62 -11.06 22.17
CA LYS A 79 6.43 -12.21 21.26
C LYS A 79 6.04 -11.75 19.84
N TRP A 80 5.62 -10.49 19.68
CA TRP A 80 5.17 -9.90 18.45
C TRP A 80 6.09 -8.74 18.07
N LYS A 81 7.08 -9.01 17.24
CA LYS A 81 8.05 -8.01 16.81
C LYS A 81 8.69 -8.38 15.48
N LEU A 82 9.06 -7.36 14.73
CA LEU A 82 9.90 -7.52 13.55
C LEU A 82 11.33 -7.83 13.96
N THR A 83 11.92 -8.80 13.29
CA THR A 83 13.37 -9.03 13.35
C THR A 83 14.08 -8.15 12.30
N LYS A 84 15.39 -7.99 12.42
CA LYS A 84 16.20 -7.30 11.39
C LYS A 84 16.04 -7.92 9.99
N GLY A 85 15.83 -9.25 9.94
CA GLY A 85 15.58 -9.97 8.68
C GLY A 85 14.21 -9.64 8.09
N ASP A 86 13.18 -9.52 8.93
CA ASP A 86 11.83 -9.15 8.50
C ASP A 86 11.82 -7.69 7.96
N ILE A 87 12.47 -6.76 8.67
CA ILE A 87 12.60 -5.36 8.22
C ILE A 87 13.29 -5.26 6.86
N ARG A 88 14.41 -5.97 6.69
CA ARG A 88 15.13 -6.01 5.40
C ARG A 88 14.23 -6.56 4.31
N PHE A 89 13.59 -7.71 4.55
CA PHE A 89 12.69 -8.32 3.58
C PHE A 89 11.57 -7.38 3.16
N LEU A 90 10.91 -6.71 4.11
CA LEU A 90 9.82 -5.76 3.82
C LEU A 90 10.31 -4.61 2.93
N ARG A 91 11.43 -3.97 3.28
CA ARG A 91 12.01 -2.87 2.50
C ARG A 91 12.47 -3.28 1.10
N ASP A 92 13.17 -4.40 1.00
CA ASP A 92 13.67 -4.90 -0.29
C ASP A 92 12.51 -5.30 -1.21
N SER A 93 11.49 -5.98 -0.67
CA SER A 93 10.31 -6.41 -1.43
C SER A 93 9.45 -5.22 -1.86
N TYR A 94 9.25 -4.25 -0.98
CA TYR A 94 8.57 -2.99 -1.29
C TYR A 94 9.27 -2.25 -2.42
N ARG A 95 10.59 -1.97 -2.26
CA ARG A 95 11.36 -1.24 -3.29
C ARG A 95 11.33 -1.97 -4.63
N ALA A 96 11.48 -3.28 -4.65
CA ALA A 96 11.47 -4.08 -5.88
C ALA A 96 10.10 -4.03 -6.58
N ALA A 97 9.01 -4.20 -5.84
CA ALA A 97 7.66 -4.19 -6.40
C ALA A 97 7.27 -2.79 -6.92
N MET A 98 7.56 -1.74 -6.15
CA MET A 98 7.30 -0.36 -6.55
C MET A 98 8.11 0.01 -7.80
N LYS A 99 9.40 -0.35 -7.87
CA LYS A 99 10.23 -0.12 -9.04
C LYS A 99 9.67 -0.82 -10.28
N GLU A 100 9.30 -2.08 -10.16
CA GLU A 100 8.74 -2.85 -11.27
C GLU A 100 7.47 -2.20 -11.83
N GLU A 101 6.56 -1.80 -10.96
CA GLU A 101 5.28 -1.23 -11.38
C GLU A 101 5.41 0.21 -11.90
N ILE A 102 6.16 1.06 -11.20
CA ILE A 102 6.24 2.48 -11.50
C ILE A 102 7.22 2.76 -12.65
N GLU A 103 8.45 2.24 -12.54
CA GLU A 103 9.50 2.55 -13.51
C GLU A 103 9.45 1.62 -14.73
N THR A 104 9.44 0.29 -14.50
CA THR A 104 9.55 -0.68 -15.61
C THR A 104 8.27 -0.73 -16.43
N LYS A 105 7.10 -0.79 -15.80
CA LYS A 105 5.80 -0.89 -16.47
C LYS A 105 5.18 0.48 -16.75
N GLY A 106 5.33 1.45 -15.85
CA GLY A 106 4.74 2.78 -15.97
C GLY A 106 5.61 3.76 -16.75
N GLY A 107 6.92 3.54 -16.82
CA GLY A 107 7.83 4.47 -17.48
C GLY A 107 8.13 5.76 -16.71
N TYR A 108 7.70 5.86 -15.44
CA TYR A 108 8.01 6.99 -14.56
C TYR A 108 9.36 6.75 -13.87
N PRO A 109 10.41 7.55 -14.17
CA PRO A 109 11.71 7.37 -13.56
C PRO A 109 11.66 7.48 -12.04
N LEU A 110 12.28 6.53 -11.32
CA LEU A 110 12.55 6.68 -9.91
C LEU A 110 13.83 7.48 -9.72
N VAL A 111 13.75 8.58 -8.96
CA VAL A 111 14.86 9.47 -8.66
C VAL A 111 15.26 9.40 -7.20
N ASP A 112 16.51 9.76 -6.88
CA ASP A 112 17.04 9.72 -5.51
C ASP A 112 17.02 11.09 -4.81
N GLU A 113 16.70 12.16 -5.56
CA GLU A 113 16.68 13.53 -5.01
C GLU A 113 15.36 14.24 -5.36
N PRO A 114 14.82 15.05 -4.44
CA PRO A 114 13.65 15.86 -4.71
C PRO A 114 13.96 17.01 -5.66
N GLY A 115 12.94 17.48 -6.40
CA GLY A 115 13.10 18.56 -7.37
C GLY A 115 11.78 18.93 -8.06
N ALA A 116 11.88 19.80 -9.06
CA ALA A 116 10.75 20.20 -9.87
C ALA A 116 10.23 18.99 -10.69
N GLY A 117 8.90 18.79 -10.73
CA GLY A 117 8.28 17.68 -11.43
C GLY A 117 8.51 16.30 -10.78
N VAL A 118 8.98 16.28 -9.54
CA VAL A 118 9.16 15.05 -8.74
C VAL A 118 7.99 14.93 -7.76
N LEU A 119 7.27 13.82 -7.82
CA LEU A 119 6.32 13.42 -6.80
C LEU A 119 7.04 12.59 -5.74
N VAL A 120 7.01 13.04 -4.49
CA VAL A 120 7.53 12.26 -3.37
C VAL A 120 6.43 11.35 -2.84
N VAL A 121 6.72 10.05 -2.77
CA VAL A 121 5.82 9.01 -2.24
C VAL A 121 6.46 8.43 -0.98
N ASP A 122 5.84 8.69 0.16
CA ASP A 122 6.26 8.20 1.47
C ASP A 122 5.18 7.26 2.01
N ILE A 123 5.55 6.03 2.35
CA ILE A 123 4.64 5.02 2.90
C ILE A 123 5.22 4.46 4.20
N GLU A 124 4.38 4.46 5.23
CA GLU A 124 4.70 3.95 6.55
C GLU A 124 3.73 2.85 6.95
N ILE A 125 4.24 1.78 7.56
CA ILE A 125 3.42 0.77 8.23
C ILE A 125 3.31 1.15 9.70
N VAL A 126 2.11 1.53 10.11
CA VAL A 126 1.82 1.91 11.50
C VAL A 126 1.74 0.68 12.40
N TYR A 127 1.08 -0.38 11.93
CA TYR A 127 1.14 -1.69 12.57
C TYR A 127 0.97 -2.84 11.58
N LEU A 128 1.49 -4.01 11.99
CA LEU A 128 1.19 -5.32 11.41
C LEU A 128 0.48 -6.19 12.44
N MET A 129 -0.54 -6.90 12.03
CA MET A 129 -1.28 -7.87 12.82
C MET A 129 -1.29 -9.22 12.08
N PRO A 130 -0.23 -10.05 12.21
CA PRO A 130 -0.22 -11.38 11.63
C PRO A 130 -1.28 -12.25 12.30
N TYR A 131 -2.00 -13.06 11.53
CA TYR A 131 -3.10 -13.89 12.05
C TYR A 131 -2.63 -15.13 12.81
N ALA A 132 -1.33 -15.44 12.74
CA ALA A 132 -0.71 -16.49 13.54
C ALA A 132 0.73 -16.11 13.92
N ARG A 133 1.24 -16.73 14.98
CA ARG A 133 2.64 -16.57 15.39
C ARG A 133 3.58 -17.20 14.36
N LYS A 134 4.75 -16.62 14.25
CA LYS A 134 5.81 -17.16 13.38
C LYS A 134 6.15 -18.60 13.78
N GLY A 135 6.02 -19.52 12.81
CA GLY A 135 6.28 -20.96 13.00
C GLY A 135 5.13 -21.76 13.62
N GLU A 136 4.01 -21.14 13.93
CA GLU A 136 2.80 -21.83 14.36
C GLU A 136 2.20 -22.63 13.20
N LYS A 137 1.91 -23.91 13.41
CA LYS A 137 1.39 -24.83 12.37
C LYS A 137 -0.14 -24.76 12.31
N VAL A 138 -0.64 -23.72 11.69
CA VAL A 138 -2.08 -23.47 11.51
C VAL A 138 -2.38 -23.04 10.08
N THR A 139 -3.62 -23.18 9.67
CA THR A 139 -4.15 -22.57 8.43
C THR A 139 -4.75 -21.22 8.78
N VAL A 140 -4.37 -20.18 8.04
CA VAL A 140 -4.86 -18.82 8.20
C VAL A 140 -5.35 -18.26 6.86
N ARG A 141 -6.18 -17.24 6.91
CA ARG A 141 -6.59 -16.51 5.72
C ARG A 141 -5.60 -15.37 5.48
N GLY A 142 -4.73 -15.53 4.49
CA GLY A 142 -3.64 -14.60 4.24
C GLY A 142 -2.61 -14.55 5.38
N PHE A 143 -1.68 -13.63 5.30
CA PHE A 143 -0.70 -13.38 6.36
C PHE A 143 -1.32 -12.65 7.56
N GLY A 144 -2.21 -11.68 7.31
CA GLY A 144 -2.77 -10.84 8.35
C GLY A 144 -3.36 -9.52 7.85
N GLU A 145 -3.30 -8.51 8.69
CA GLU A 145 -3.74 -7.14 8.41
C GLU A 145 -2.61 -6.16 8.73
N MET A 146 -2.55 -5.04 8.01
CA MET A 146 -1.70 -3.90 8.39
C MET A 146 -2.48 -2.59 8.33
N LEU A 147 -2.10 -1.62 9.16
CA LEU A 147 -2.48 -0.23 9.02
C LEU A 147 -1.35 0.52 8.34
N VAL A 148 -1.69 1.22 7.28
CA VAL A 148 -0.75 1.96 6.44
C VAL A 148 -1.09 3.44 6.49
N HIS A 149 -0.06 4.27 6.56
CA HIS A 149 -0.13 5.70 6.35
C HIS A 149 0.75 6.04 5.15
N ALA A 150 0.20 6.77 4.17
CA ALA A 150 0.94 7.19 2.99
C ALA A 150 0.75 8.67 2.73
N GLN A 151 1.80 9.34 2.29
CA GLN A 151 1.80 10.76 1.95
C GLN A 151 2.33 10.97 0.53
N LEU A 152 1.70 11.89 -0.18
CA LEU A 152 2.22 12.44 -1.43
C LEU A 152 2.64 13.88 -1.18
N ARG A 153 3.85 14.25 -1.63
CA ARG A 153 4.38 15.60 -1.50
C ARG A 153 4.96 16.10 -2.81
N ASP A 154 4.91 17.41 -2.99
CA ASP A 154 5.66 18.09 -4.05
C ASP A 154 7.16 18.06 -3.76
N GLY A 155 7.95 17.57 -4.71
CA GLY A 155 9.40 17.40 -4.51
C GLY A 155 10.17 18.70 -4.47
N MET A 156 9.64 19.80 -5.03
CA MET A 156 10.33 21.09 -5.01
C MET A 156 10.09 21.86 -3.72
N SER A 157 8.84 21.92 -3.28
CA SER A 157 8.42 22.71 -2.11
C SER A 157 8.34 21.89 -0.82
N GLY A 158 8.25 20.57 -0.93
CA GLY A 158 7.93 19.68 0.18
C GLY A 158 6.46 19.74 0.63
N GLU A 159 5.62 20.48 -0.11
CA GLU A 159 4.21 20.67 0.25
C GLU A 159 3.45 19.37 0.22
N LEU A 160 2.59 19.16 1.22
CA LEU A 160 1.73 18.00 1.31
C LEU A 160 0.59 18.08 0.30
N LEU A 161 0.47 17.09 -0.57
CA LEU A 161 -0.55 17.01 -1.62
C LEU A 161 -1.71 16.09 -1.23
N ALA A 162 -1.40 14.94 -0.62
CA ALA A 162 -2.43 14.01 -0.17
C ALA A 162 -1.93 13.14 1.00
N ILE A 163 -2.87 12.67 1.82
CA ILE A 163 -2.65 11.66 2.86
C ILE A 163 -3.66 10.54 2.65
N PHE A 164 -3.18 9.32 2.72
CA PHE A 164 -3.98 8.11 2.73
C PHE A 164 -3.71 7.35 4.03
N GLU A 165 -4.76 6.86 4.66
CA GLU A 165 -4.64 6.01 5.84
C GLU A 165 -5.70 4.92 5.79
N GLY A 166 -5.35 3.72 6.16
CA GLY A 166 -6.32 2.65 6.25
C GLY A 166 -5.70 1.27 6.41
N LYS A 167 -6.60 0.36 6.74
CA LYS A 167 -6.26 -1.05 6.88
C LYS A 167 -6.12 -1.71 5.52
N GLN A 168 -5.18 -2.64 5.44
CA GLN A 168 -4.94 -3.47 4.27
C GLN A 168 -4.85 -4.92 4.70
N ASP A 169 -5.65 -5.78 4.09
CA ASP A 169 -5.48 -7.22 4.20
C ASP A 169 -4.22 -7.66 3.46
N VAL A 170 -3.44 -8.53 4.08
CA VAL A 170 -2.23 -9.10 3.50
C VAL A 170 -2.51 -10.54 3.10
N GLY A 171 -2.92 -10.73 1.86
CA GLY A 171 -3.42 -12.01 1.35
C GLY A 171 -4.88 -12.26 1.72
N SER A 172 -5.56 -13.07 0.91
CA SER A 172 -6.99 -13.38 1.09
C SER A 172 -7.30 -14.88 1.10
N GLU A 173 -6.35 -15.69 0.66
CA GLU A 173 -6.53 -17.13 0.52
C GLU A 173 -6.23 -17.89 1.80
N TYR A 174 -6.96 -19.01 2.03
CA TYR A 174 -6.65 -19.91 3.13
C TYR A 174 -5.40 -20.72 2.81
N GLN A 175 -4.38 -20.61 3.67
CA GLN A 175 -3.08 -21.22 3.45
C GLN A 175 -2.40 -21.62 4.77
N GLN A 176 -1.41 -22.50 4.67
CA GLN A 176 -0.56 -22.83 5.82
C GLN A 176 0.26 -21.59 6.24
N ASN A 177 0.33 -21.34 7.55
CA ASN A 177 1.17 -20.30 8.11
C ASN A 177 2.65 -20.65 7.94
N THR A 178 3.18 -20.36 6.77
CA THR A 178 4.59 -20.54 6.42
C THR A 178 5.24 -19.21 6.09
N ARG A 179 6.55 -19.13 6.27
CA ARG A 179 7.31 -17.95 5.88
C ARG A 179 7.14 -17.63 4.38
N LEU A 180 7.16 -18.64 3.53
CA LEU A 180 7.04 -18.47 2.08
C LEU A 180 5.69 -17.84 1.70
N ASN A 181 4.60 -18.34 2.29
CA ASN A 181 3.27 -17.81 2.01
C ASN A 181 3.13 -16.36 2.49
N ALA A 182 3.60 -16.05 3.70
CA ALA A 182 3.61 -14.69 4.23
C ALA A 182 4.44 -13.73 3.33
N GLU A 183 5.60 -14.17 2.86
CA GLU A 183 6.44 -13.39 1.95
C GLU A 183 5.76 -13.16 0.58
N ASN A 184 5.03 -14.15 0.06
CA ASN A 184 4.30 -14.02 -1.20
C ASN A 184 3.13 -13.03 -1.06
N ASP A 185 2.35 -13.12 0.01
CA ASP A 185 1.25 -12.19 0.28
C ASP A 185 1.74 -10.74 0.39
N LEU A 186 2.84 -10.52 1.10
CA LEU A 186 3.44 -9.19 1.25
C LEU A 186 3.95 -8.64 -0.09
N ARG A 187 4.61 -9.46 -0.92
CA ARG A 187 5.04 -9.04 -2.25
C ARG A 187 3.85 -8.68 -3.15
N ALA A 188 2.79 -9.50 -3.11
CA ALA A 188 1.57 -9.23 -3.87
C ALA A 188 0.94 -7.88 -3.47
N LEU A 189 0.86 -7.60 -2.16
CA LEU A 189 0.36 -6.32 -1.65
C LEU A 189 1.20 -5.13 -2.15
N PHE A 190 2.53 -5.21 -2.08
CA PHE A 190 3.41 -4.13 -2.55
C PHE A 190 3.31 -3.95 -4.07
N THR A 191 3.10 -5.01 -4.83
CA THR A 191 2.81 -4.92 -6.27
C THR A 191 1.53 -4.14 -6.53
N VAL A 192 0.46 -4.40 -5.76
CA VAL A 192 -0.79 -3.64 -5.85
C VAL A 192 -0.57 -2.16 -5.50
N TRP A 193 0.25 -1.83 -4.51
CA TRP A 193 0.54 -0.43 -4.19
C TRP A 193 1.27 0.27 -5.33
N GLY A 194 2.29 -0.36 -5.90
CA GLY A 194 3.01 0.18 -7.06
C GLY A 194 2.09 0.39 -8.27
N ALA A 195 1.26 -0.58 -8.57
CA ALA A 195 0.28 -0.48 -9.66
C ALA A 195 -0.73 0.65 -9.43
N ARG A 196 -1.13 0.92 -8.18
CA ARG A 196 -2.01 2.05 -7.84
C ARG A 196 -1.33 3.40 -8.06
N VAL A 197 -0.08 3.55 -7.59
CA VAL A 197 0.70 4.78 -7.85
C VAL A 197 0.82 5.01 -9.34
N ARG A 198 1.19 3.98 -10.11
CA ARG A 198 1.24 4.05 -11.57
C ARG A 198 -0.09 4.47 -12.17
N SER A 199 -1.18 3.80 -11.80
CA SER A 199 -2.52 4.11 -12.35
C SER A 199 -2.96 5.54 -12.06
N ILE A 200 -2.60 6.11 -10.92
CA ILE A 200 -2.88 7.52 -10.58
C ILE A 200 -2.09 8.45 -11.51
N MET A 201 -0.82 8.14 -11.76
CA MET A 201 0.02 8.91 -12.67
C MET A 201 -0.46 8.81 -14.13
N ASP A 202 -0.74 7.60 -14.60
CA ASP A 202 -1.28 7.35 -15.95
C ASP A 202 -2.56 8.16 -16.19
N ALA A 203 -3.48 8.11 -15.23
CA ALA A 203 -4.74 8.84 -15.29
C ALA A 203 -4.56 10.36 -15.39
N ALA A 204 -3.58 10.91 -14.70
CA ALA A 204 -3.28 12.35 -14.76
C ALA A 204 -2.70 12.78 -16.12
N HIS A 205 -1.94 11.89 -16.78
CA HIS A 205 -1.28 12.21 -18.06
C HIS A 205 -2.14 11.89 -19.29
N GLU A 206 -3.21 11.10 -19.16
CA GLU A 206 -4.14 10.78 -20.25
C GLU A 206 -5.28 11.80 -20.41
N GLY A 207 -5.46 12.74 -19.48
CA GLY A 207 -6.49 13.78 -19.46
C GLY A 207 -6.06 15.00 -20.21
#